data_f6767f3871b70a472f643a4c71afaf54
#
_entry.id   f6767f3871b70a472f643a4c71afaf54
#
_cell.length_a   1.000
_cell.length_b   1.000
_cell.length_c   1.000
_cell.angle_alpha   90.00
_cell.angle_beta   90.00
_cell.angle_gamma   90.00
#
_symmetry.space_group_name_H-M   'P 1'
#
loop_
_entity.id
_entity.type
_entity.pdbx_description
1 polymer ?
#
loop_
_entity_poly.entity_id
_entity_poly.type
_entity_poly.pdbx_seq_one_letter_code
_entity_poly.pdbx_strand_id
1 'polypeptide(L)'
;MKKVLMIVGSLRKESFNLQLAKLAAEILKDKVQVSILHYADLPFMNQDIEFPTPESVARVRQEVLAADGIWIFSPEYNYQIPGVLKNLLDWL
;
A
#
# COMPACT_ATOMS: atom_id res chain seq x y z
N MET A 1 15.07 -7.45 12.99
CA MET A 1 13.59 -7.40 13.05
C MET A 1 13.00 -7.54 11.66
N LYS A 2 11.98 -8.35 11.51
CA LYS A 2 11.29 -8.47 10.22
C LYS A 2 10.55 -7.17 9.90
N LYS A 3 10.47 -6.85 8.62
CA LYS A 3 9.79 -5.66 8.11
C LYS A 3 8.45 -6.04 7.51
N VAL A 4 7.38 -5.42 8.01
CA VAL A 4 6.02 -5.61 7.49
C VAL A 4 5.55 -4.30 6.88
N LEU A 5 5.14 -4.36 5.63
CA LEU A 5 4.57 -3.23 4.91
C LEU A 5 3.04 -3.37 4.91
N MET A 6 2.35 -2.38 5.46
CA MET A 6 0.90 -2.35 5.46
C MET A 6 0.41 -1.50 4.29
N ILE A 7 -0.52 -2.05 3.52
CA ILE A 7 -1.15 -1.37 2.40
C ILE A 7 -2.62 -1.16 2.74
N VAL A 8 -3.04 0.09 2.86
CA VAL A 8 -4.42 0.44 3.18
C VAL A 8 -5.15 0.77 1.89
N GLY A 9 -6.21 0.05 1.58
CA GLY A 9 -6.94 0.16 0.32
C GLY A 9 -7.85 1.39 0.20
N SER A 10 -7.71 2.37 1.08
CA SER A 10 -8.46 3.62 1.04
C SER A 10 -7.50 4.77 1.28
N LEU A 11 -7.66 5.85 0.49
CA LEU A 11 -6.84 7.05 0.63
C LEU A 11 -7.46 8.08 1.58
N ARG A 12 -8.60 7.80 2.15
CA ARG A 12 -9.26 8.71 3.12
C ARG A 12 -8.47 8.72 4.43
N LYS A 13 -8.20 9.94 4.95
CA LYS A 13 -7.42 10.12 6.17
C LYS A 13 -8.03 9.44 7.40
N GLU A 14 -9.35 9.38 7.46
CA GLU A 14 -10.08 8.81 8.60
C GLU A 14 -10.78 7.50 8.22
N SER A 15 -10.25 6.75 7.26
CA SER A 15 -10.84 5.48 6.91
C SER A 15 -10.74 4.50 8.07
N PHE A 16 -11.75 3.66 8.21
CA PHE A 16 -11.77 2.60 9.23
C PHE A 16 -10.56 1.67 9.08
N ASN A 17 -10.23 1.34 7.84
CA ASN A 17 -9.09 0.45 7.57
C ASN A 17 -7.75 1.09 7.94
N LEU A 18 -7.60 2.40 7.76
CA LEU A 18 -6.40 3.09 8.20
C LEU A 18 -6.27 3.06 9.72
N GLN A 19 -7.37 3.28 10.44
CA GLN A 19 -7.38 3.19 11.90
C GLN A 19 -7.02 1.79 12.38
N LEU A 20 -7.55 0.77 11.70
CA LEU A 20 -7.24 -0.63 12.01
C LEU A 20 -5.77 -0.94 11.76
N ALA A 21 -5.21 -0.45 10.65
CA ALA A 21 -3.79 -0.63 10.35
C ALA A 21 -2.90 0.03 11.40
N LYS A 22 -3.24 1.24 11.85
CA LYS A 22 -2.51 1.94 12.89
C LYS A 22 -2.55 1.19 14.23
N LEU A 23 -3.71 0.64 14.58
CA LEU A 23 -3.85 -0.16 15.81
C LEU A 23 -2.99 -1.43 15.72
N ALA A 24 -3.04 -2.12 14.59
CA ALA A 24 -2.21 -3.31 14.39
C ALA A 24 -0.72 -2.99 14.47
N ALA A 25 -0.29 -1.86 13.89
CA ALA A 25 1.09 -1.42 13.96
C ALA A 25 1.52 -1.16 15.41
N GLU A 26 0.67 -0.54 16.22
CA GLU A 26 0.95 -0.27 17.64
C GLU A 26 1.12 -1.58 18.43
N ILE A 27 0.27 -2.55 18.15
CA ILE A 27 0.34 -3.86 18.82
C ILE A 27 1.62 -4.60 18.46
N LEU A 28 2.09 -4.48 17.22
CA LEU A 28 3.22 -5.26 16.70
C LEU A 28 4.57 -4.56 16.80
N LYS A 29 4.62 -3.30 17.24
CA LYS A 29 5.83 -2.46 17.17
C LYS A 29 7.06 -3.05 17.84
N ASP A 30 6.88 -3.87 18.87
CA ASP A 30 7.99 -4.49 19.60
C ASP A 30 8.44 -5.82 18.98
N LYS A 31 7.69 -6.34 18.02
CA LYS A 31 7.95 -7.65 17.39
C LYS A 31 8.44 -7.54 15.95
N VAL A 32 7.93 -6.55 15.22
CA VAL A 32 8.27 -6.33 13.82
C VAL A 32 8.40 -4.84 13.56
N GLN A 33 9.16 -4.50 12.53
CA GLN A 33 9.23 -3.13 12.04
C GLN A 33 8.08 -2.92 11.06
N VAL A 34 7.14 -2.06 11.41
CA VAL A 34 5.94 -1.82 10.60
C VAL A 34 6.03 -0.46 9.93
N SER A 35 5.67 -0.42 8.65
CA SER A 35 5.48 0.82 7.91
C SER A 35 4.19 0.75 7.10
N ILE A 36 3.62 1.91 6.81
CA ILE A 36 2.42 2.02 5.98
C ILE A 36 2.84 2.60 4.63
N LEU A 37 2.46 1.93 3.56
CA LEU A 37 2.79 2.38 2.21
C LEU A 37 1.96 3.61 1.83
N HIS A 38 2.64 4.67 1.38
CA HIS A 38 2.01 5.86 0.83
C HIS A 38 2.04 5.77 -0.69
N TYR A 39 0.89 5.64 -1.32
CA TYR A 39 0.79 5.45 -2.76
C TYR A 39 -0.26 6.35 -3.44
N ALA A 40 -0.69 7.41 -2.74
CA ALA A 40 -1.68 8.36 -3.29
C ALA A 40 -1.14 9.13 -4.51
N ASP A 41 0.17 9.18 -4.67
CA ASP A 41 0.85 9.88 -5.76
C ASP A 41 1.07 9.02 -7.01
N LEU A 42 0.60 7.77 -7.03
CA LEU A 42 0.73 6.94 -8.22
C LEU A 42 -0.21 7.41 -9.33
N PRO A 43 0.30 7.54 -10.56
CA PRO A 43 -0.58 7.78 -11.71
C PRO A 43 -1.38 6.51 -12.04
N PHE A 44 -2.46 6.65 -12.80
CA PHE A 44 -3.14 5.48 -13.34
C PHE A 44 -2.20 4.75 -14.31
N MET A 45 -2.23 3.43 -14.24
CA MET A 45 -1.42 2.60 -15.13
C MET A 45 -1.76 2.90 -16.60
N ASN A 46 -0.72 3.20 -17.38
CA ASN A 46 -0.85 3.52 -18.79
C ASN A 46 0.43 3.07 -19.50
N GLN A 47 0.29 2.32 -20.57
CA GLN A 47 1.43 1.82 -21.33
C GLN A 47 2.33 2.94 -21.87
N ASP A 48 1.76 4.10 -22.17
CA ASP A 48 2.53 5.23 -22.69
C ASP A 48 3.49 5.83 -21.66
N ILE A 49 3.24 5.63 -20.37
CA ILE A 49 4.07 6.14 -19.27
C ILE A 49 4.77 5.04 -18.49
N GLU A 50 4.66 3.79 -18.94
CA GLU A 50 5.30 2.66 -18.24
C GLU A 50 6.82 2.77 -18.26
N PHE A 51 7.37 3.31 -19.33
CA PHE A 51 8.81 3.48 -19.50
C PHE A 51 9.13 4.87 -20.03
N PRO A 52 10.06 5.63 -19.41
CA PRO A 52 10.72 5.29 -18.15
C PRO A 52 9.73 5.25 -16.99
N THR A 53 9.99 4.37 -16.02
CA THR A 53 9.11 4.20 -14.86
C THR A 53 9.01 5.49 -14.06
N PRO A 54 7.79 5.99 -13.73
CA PRO A 54 7.64 7.16 -12.86
C PRO A 54 8.32 6.96 -11.51
N GLU A 55 8.86 8.05 -10.95
CA GLU A 55 9.57 7.97 -9.65
C GLU A 55 8.70 7.44 -8.53
N SER A 56 7.43 7.82 -8.48
CA SER A 56 6.50 7.33 -7.46
C SER A 56 6.31 5.82 -7.54
N VAL A 57 6.27 5.26 -8.75
CA VAL A 57 6.18 3.82 -8.98
C VAL A 57 7.45 3.12 -8.55
N ALA A 58 8.62 3.67 -8.92
CA ALA A 58 9.91 3.09 -8.54
C ALA A 58 10.06 3.05 -7.02
N ARG A 59 9.67 4.12 -6.32
CA ARG A 59 9.68 4.18 -4.86
C ARG A 59 8.81 3.08 -4.25
N VAL A 60 7.57 2.94 -4.72
CA VAL A 60 6.63 1.96 -4.20
C VAL A 60 7.16 0.54 -4.42
N ARG A 61 7.71 0.26 -5.61
CA ARG A 61 8.30 -1.05 -5.90
C ARG A 61 9.46 -1.37 -4.96
N GLN A 62 10.29 -0.39 -4.65
CA GLN A 62 11.41 -0.59 -3.72
C GLN A 62 10.92 -0.88 -2.30
N GLU A 63 9.90 -0.18 -1.82
CA GLU A 63 9.33 -0.42 -0.50
C GLU A 63 8.75 -1.83 -0.39
N VAL A 64 8.07 -2.30 -1.45
CA VAL A 64 7.52 -3.65 -1.50
C VAL A 64 8.63 -4.70 -1.48
N LEU A 65 9.68 -4.51 -2.28
CA LEU A 65 10.80 -5.45 -2.34
C LEU A 65 11.59 -5.50 -1.03
N ALA A 66 11.65 -4.41 -0.30
CA ALA A 66 12.38 -4.35 0.98
C ALA A 66 11.60 -4.99 2.14
N ALA A 67 10.32 -5.25 1.98
CA ALA A 67 9.48 -5.82 3.03
C ALA A 67 9.64 -7.35 3.10
N ASP A 68 9.62 -7.89 4.31
CA ASP A 68 9.58 -9.34 4.54
C ASP A 68 8.16 -9.89 4.43
N GLY A 69 7.16 -9.05 4.70
CA GLY A 69 5.76 -9.42 4.58
C GLY A 69 4.88 -8.23 4.25
N ILE A 70 3.75 -8.48 3.64
CA ILE A 70 2.78 -7.46 3.24
C ILE A 70 1.43 -7.79 3.85
N TRP A 71 0.80 -6.79 4.47
CA TRP A 71 -0.52 -6.92 5.06
C TRP A 71 -1.44 -5.87 4.42
N ILE A 72 -2.48 -6.35 3.74
CA ILE A 72 -3.41 -5.48 3.00
C ILE A 72 -4.69 -5.30 3.80
N PHE A 73 -5.07 -4.04 4.06
CA PHE A 73 -6.33 -3.65 4.68
C PHE A 73 -7.20 -3.05 3.59
N SER A 74 -8.19 -3.80 3.12
CA SER A 74 -9.01 -3.37 1.99
C SER A 74 -10.48 -3.32 2.36
N PRO A 75 -11.16 -2.17 2.19
CA PRO A 75 -12.60 -2.13 2.27
C PRO A 75 -13.20 -2.85 1.06
N GLU A 76 -14.37 -3.44 1.25
CA GLU A 76 -15.10 -4.07 0.16
C GLU A 76 -16.21 -3.13 -0.30
N TYR A 77 -16.16 -2.75 -1.59
CA TYR A 77 -17.20 -1.95 -2.22
C TYR A 77 -17.82 -2.78 -3.35
N ASN A 78 -19.09 -3.16 -3.20
CA ASN A 78 -19.81 -3.94 -4.21
C ASN A 78 -19.04 -5.20 -4.67
N TYR A 79 -18.41 -5.88 -3.72
CA TYR A 79 -17.62 -7.11 -3.96
C TYR A 79 -16.40 -6.90 -4.87
N GLN A 80 -15.92 -5.65 -4.98
CA GLN A 80 -14.75 -5.33 -5.78
C GLN A 80 -13.70 -4.65 -4.93
N ILE A 81 -12.43 -4.83 -5.28
CA ILE A 81 -11.35 -4.08 -4.62
C ILE A 81 -11.41 -2.61 -5.05
N PRO A 82 -11.06 -1.68 -4.13
CA PRO A 82 -11.04 -0.26 -4.48
C PRO A 82 -10.14 0.04 -5.68
N GLY A 83 -10.57 0.99 -6.51
CA GLY A 83 -9.81 1.37 -7.71
C GLY A 83 -8.39 1.79 -7.44
N VAL A 84 -8.14 2.52 -6.32
CA VAL A 84 -6.78 2.94 -5.95
C VAL A 84 -5.88 1.74 -5.63
N LEU A 85 -6.42 0.72 -4.97
CA LEU A 85 -5.67 -0.49 -4.67
C LEU A 85 -5.43 -1.30 -5.94
N LYS A 86 -6.42 -1.42 -6.81
CA LYS A 86 -6.26 -2.10 -8.10
C LYS A 86 -5.17 -1.44 -8.93
N ASN A 87 -5.17 -0.10 -9.00
CA ASN A 87 -4.13 0.64 -9.73
C ASN A 87 -2.73 0.37 -9.16
N LEU A 88 -2.60 0.34 -7.83
CA LEU A 88 -1.34 -0.02 -7.18
C LEU A 88 -0.88 -1.41 -7.61
N LEU A 89 -1.78 -2.39 -7.57
CA LEU A 89 -1.44 -3.77 -7.93
C LEU A 89 -1.07 -3.88 -9.42
N ASP A 90 -1.70 -3.10 -10.29
CA ASP A 90 -1.37 -3.08 -11.71
C ASP A 90 0.07 -2.59 -11.96
N TRP A 91 0.58 -1.67 -11.12
CA TRP A 91 1.96 -1.20 -11.22
C TRP A 91 2.99 -2.18 -10.64
N LEU A 92 2.57 -3.04 -9.74
CA LEU A 92 3.44 -4.04 -9.12
C LEU A 92 3.45 -5.33 -9.91
#